data_4dcf5bffab679d37f532cafe1456ade5
#
_entry.id   4dcf5bffab679d37f532cafe1456ade5
#
_cell.length_a   1.000
_cell.length_b   1.000
_cell.length_c   1.000
_cell.angle_alpha   90.00
_cell.angle_beta   90.00
_cell.angle_gamma   90.00
#
_symmetry.space_group_name_H-M   'P 1'
#
loop_
_entity.id
_entity.type
_entity.pdbx_description
1 polymer ?
#
loop_
_entity_poly.entity_id
_entity_poly.type
_entity_poly.pdbx_seq_one_letter_code
_entity_poly.pdbx_strand_id
1 'polypeptide(L)'
;GDGESRFIASADVSKHIQTILPYCDVIVGTEEEIHIAGGSEDTVTALKKVREVSDAIIVLKLGPIGCTIISSDIPNSSGDFEVIKGNKVDILNVLGAGDAFMSGFLRGYLRNESLEKSANYANASGALVVSRHGCAPAIPGEQELFYYLDNAHNIPDPSQDKELNHLHRVSSRSIARSEIFGFAFDHRKQLYDLAIDCGESPKRVVKLKNLFLNSIEETIKRSNIDENSVGVLIDDTYGEEALHSIAEKSWWIGRPVELPGSCPLEFEGGGSI
;
A
#
# COMPACT_ATOMS: atom_id res chain seq x y z
N GLY A 1 8.11 6.70 -25.72
CA GLY A 1 9.47 6.82 -25.19
C GLY A 1 10.04 5.44 -25.13
N ASP A 2 11.16 5.25 -25.81
CA ASP A 2 11.87 3.99 -25.94
C ASP A 2 12.22 3.48 -24.54
N GLY A 3 11.75 2.27 -24.22
CA GLY A 3 12.13 1.57 -23.01
C GLY A 3 13.62 1.22 -23.12
N GLU A 4 14.48 2.10 -22.67
CA GLU A 4 15.84 1.74 -22.38
C GLU A 4 15.78 0.60 -21.35
N SER A 5 16.38 -0.53 -21.69
CA SER A 5 16.57 -1.67 -20.78
C SER A 5 17.14 -1.14 -19.47
N ARG A 6 16.36 -1.18 -18.40
CA ARG A 6 16.74 -0.65 -17.07
C ARG A 6 17.84 -1.46 -16.43
N PHE A 7 18.17 -2.61 -17.01
CA PHE A 7 19.09 -3.56 -16.44
C PHE A 7 20.13 -3.98 -17.48
N ILE A 8 21.38 -3.67 -17.20
CA ILE A 8 22.51 -4.25 -17.93
C ILE A 8 22.78 -5.61 -17.27
N ALA A 9 22.42 -6.69 -17.95
CA ALA A 9 22.77 -8.03 -17.52
C ALA A 9 24.31 -8.16 -17.54
N SER A 10 24.94 -8.19 -16.38
CA SER A 10 26.35 -8.51 -16.25
C SER A 10 26.51 -9.85 -15.56
N ALA A 11 27.50 -10.63 -15.96
CA ALA A 11 27.81 -11.92 -15.34
C ALA A 11 28.08 -11.79 -13.83
N ASP A 12 28.56 -10.63 -13.38
CA ASP A 12 28.85 -10.36 -11.98
C ASP A 12 27.56 -10.11 -11.17
N VAL A 13 26.58 -9.43 -11.76
CA VAL A 13 25.26 -9.24 -11.13
C VAL A 13 24.55 -10.58 -10.98
N SER A 14 24.50 -11.40 -12.03
CA SER A 14 23.91 -12.73 -11.99
C SER A 14 24.55 -13.62 -10.92
N LYS A 15 25.88 -13.65 -10.84
CA LYS A 15 26.63 -14.38 -9.80
C LYS A 15 26.27 -13.89 -8.39
N HIS A 16 26.18 -12.58 -8.21
CA HIS A 16 25.84 -12.02 -6.91
C HIS A 16 24.43 -12.42 -6.48
N ILE A 17 23.44 -12.29 -7.38
CA ILE A 17 22.06 -12.73 -7.12
C ILE A 17 22.03 -14.21 -6.76
N GLN A 18 22.72 -15.07 -7.52
CA GLN A 18 22.77 -16.51 -7.27
C GLN A 18 23.34 -16.90 -5.89
N THR A 19 24.11 -16.02 -5.23
CA THR A 19 24.55 -16.27 -3.85
C THR A 19 23.43 -16.11 -2.82
N ILE A 20 22.35 -15.43 -3.17
CA ILE A 20 21.22 -15.13 -2.27
C ILE A 20 20.08 -16.13 -2.48
N LEU A 21 19.88 -16.59 -3.72
CA LEU A 21 18.76 -17.47 -4.09
C LEU A 21 18.61 -18.75 -3.23
N PRO A 22 19.70 -19.40 -2.76
CA PRO A 22 19.58 -20.58 -1.89
C PRO A 22 18.89 -20.33 -0.54
N TYR A 23 18.78 -19.08 -0.14
CA TYR A 23 18.17 -18.68 1.14
C TYR A 23 16.72 -18.19 0.98
N CYS A 24 16.17 -18.29 -0.24
CA CYS A 24 14.82 -17.85 -0.52
C CYS A 24 13.84 -19.03 -0.48
N ASP A 25 12.67 -18.85 0.11
CA ASP A 25 11.55 -19.79 0.02
C ASP A 25 10.70 -19.53 -1.24
N VAL A 26 10.65 -18.27 -1.67
CA VAL A 26 9.90 -17.81 -2.86
C VAL A 26 10.75 -16.83 -3.66
N ILE A 27 10.83 -17.04 -4.96
CA ILE A 27 11.48 -16.14 -5.92
C ILE A 27 10.40 -15.62 -6.87
N VAL A 28 10.22 -14.28 -6.89
CA VAL A 28 9.23 -13.64 -7.76
C VAL A 28 9.93 -12.68 -8.69
N GLY A 29 9.70 -12.81 -9.99
CA GLY A 29 10.34 -11.95 -10.98
C GLY A 29 9.59 -11.90 -12.30
N THR A 30 9.85 -10.86 -13.08
CA THR A 30 9.53 -10.80 -14.52
C THR A 30 10.48 -11.69 -15.29
N GLU A 31 10.21 -11.94 -16.58
CA GLU A 31 11.15 -12.67 -17.45
C GLU A 31 12.52 -12.01 -17.45
N GLU A 32 12.58 -10.67 -17.55
CA GLU A 32 13.85 -9.93 -17.53
C GLU A 32 14.62 -10.10 -16.21
N GLU A 33 13.91 -10.05 -15.07
CA GLU A 33 14.52 -10.27 -13.74
C GLU A 33 15.05 -11.72 -13.61
N ILE A 34 14.34 -12.70 -14.15
CA ILE A 34 14.78 -14.09 -14.18
C ILE A 34 15.96 -14.28 -15.13
N HIS A 35 15.99 -13.61 -16.29
CA HIS A 35 17.12 -13.61 -17.21
C HIS A 35 18.39 -13.11 -16.51
N ILE A 36 18.29 -12.03 -15.74
CA ILE A 36 19.41 -11.51 -14.96
C ILE A 36 19.83 -12.51 -13.88
N ALA A 37 18.89 -13.05 -13.11
CA ALA A 37 19.19 -14.00 -12.04
C ALA A 37 19.84 -15.31 -12.57
N GLY A 38 19.34 -15.83 -13.69
CA GLY A 38 19.88 -17.02 -14.34
C GLY A 38 21.08 -16.76 -15.26
N GLY A 39 21.36 -15.48 -15.61
CA GLY A 39 22.43 -15.13 -16.53
C GLY A 39 22.23 -15.72 -17.94
N SER A 40 21.01 -15.66 -18.47
CA SER A 40 20.63 -16.13 -19.80
C SER A 40 19.47 -15.33 -20.35
N GLU A 41 19.47 -15.03 -21.64
CA GLU A 41 18.34 -14.36 -22.31
C GLU A 41 17.20 -15.31 -22.68
N ASP A 42 17.42 -16.61 -22.60
CA ASP A 42 16.40 -17.63 -22.76
C ASP A 42 15.75 -17.96 -21.41
N THR A 43 14.45 -17.75 -21.30
CA THR A 43 13.68 -17.88 -20.06
C THR A 43 13.79 -19.27 -19.44
N VAL A 44 13.70 -20.34 -20.23
CA VAL A 44 13.78 -21.71 -19.73
C VAL A 44 15.17 -22.01 -19.20
N THR A 45 16.20 -21.60 -19.95
CA THR A 45 17.61 -21.75 -19.55
C THR A 45 17.89 -20.95 -18.26
N ALA A 46 17.40 -19.73 -18.15
CA ALA A 46 17.55 -18.90 -16.96
C ALA A 46 16.88 -19.55 -15.75
N LEU A 47 15.65 -20.02 -15.89
CA LEU A 47 14.92 -20.72 -14.83
C LEU A 47 15.66 -22.00 -14.39
N LYS A 48 16.21 -22.81 -15.32
CA LYS A 48 17.00 -23.97 -14.97
C LYS A 48 18.21 -23.62 -14.14
N LYS A 49 18.94 -22.55 -14.49
CA LYS A 49 20.10 -22.08 -13.71
C LYS A 49 19.71 -21.54 -12.33
N VAL A 50 18.54 -20.89 -12.20
CA VAL A 50 18.00 -20.49 -10.90
C VAL A 50 17.68 -21.75 -10.08
N ARG A 51 17.06 -22.76 -10.68
CA ARG A 51 16.72 -24.03 -10.02
C ARG A 51 17.94 -24.83 -9.60
N GLU A 52 19.07 -24.76 -10.32
CA GLU A 52 20.34 -25.41 -9.94
C GLU A 52 20.87 -24.93 -8.58
N VAL A 53 20.51 -23.71 -8.16
CA VAL A 53 21.02 -23.08 -6.93
C VAL A 53 19.93 -22.89 -5.86
N SER A 54 18.65 -23.11 -6.17
CA SER A 54 17.55 -22.87 -5.24
C SER A 54 16.36 -23.79 -5.47
N ASP A 55 15.84 -24.36 -4.38
CA ASP A 55 14.60 -25.15 -4.35
C ASP A 55 13.35 -24.29 -4.13
N ALA A 56 13.48 -22.96 -4.10
CA ALA A 56 12.40 -22.02 -3.87
C ALA A 56 11.25 -22.18 -4.88
N ILE A 57 10.05 -21.80 -4.46
CA ILE A 57 8.91 -21.63 -5.38
C ILE A 57 9.23 -20.44 -6.29
N ILE A 58 9.21 -20.65 -7.61
CA ILE A 58 9.44 -19.58 -8.58
C ILE A 58 8.08 -19.10 -9.10
N VAL A 59 7.83 -17.79 -8.97
CA VAL A 59 6.65 -17.12 -9.52
C VAL A 59 7.11 -16.19 -10.63
N LEU A 60 6.91 -16.61 -11.86
CA LEU A 60 7.27 -15.86 -13.07
C LEU A 60 6.10 -14.95 -13.47
N LYS A 61 6.32 -13.65 -13.40
CA LYS A 61 5.35 -12.62 -13.83
C LYS A 61 5.38 -12.48 -15.36
N LEU A 62 4.20 -12.55 -15.98
CA LEU A 62 4.01 -12.46 -17.45
C LEU A 62 3.21 -11.19 -17.83
N GLY A 63 3.28 -10.14 -17.01
CA GLY A 63 2.57 -8.90 -17.23
C GLY A 63 1.05 -9.09 -17.30
N PRO A 64 0.37 -8.51 -18.32
CA PRO A 64 -1.08 -8.63 -18.45
C PRO A 64 -1.61 -10.06 -18.67
N ILE A 65 -0.75 -10.99 -19.05
CA ILE A 65 -1.10 -12.40 -19.26
C ILE A 65 -1.36 -13.07 -17.89
N GLY A 66 -0.67 -12.62 -16.83
CA GLY A 66 -0.75 -13.17 -15.50
C GLY A 66 0.59 -13.65 -14.97
N CYS A 67 0.63 -14.86 -14.43
CA CYS A 67 1.87 -15.46 -13.92
C CYS A 67 1.84 -16.99 -14.06
N THR A 68 3.01 -17.59 -13.91
CA THR A 68 3.14 -19.04 -13.74
C THR A 68 3.89 -19.35 -12.45
N ILE A 69 3.56 -20.48 -11.82
CA ILE A 69 4.20 -20.95 -10.59
C ILE A 69 4.91 -22.24 -10.88
N ILE A 70 6.20 -22.29 -10.53
CA ILE A 70 7.04 -23.46 -10.71
C ILE A 70 7.56 -23.90 -9.34
N SER A 71 6.99 -24.96 -8.80
CA SER A 71 7.34 -25.53 -7.50
C SER A 71 8.18 -26.81 -7.61
N SER A 72 8.42 -27.30 -8.83
CA SER A 72 9.15 -28.52 -9.12
C SER A 72 10.11 -28.30 -10.29
N ASP A 73 10.26 -29.29 -11.15
CA ASP A 73 11.12 -29.23 -12.34
C ASP A 73 10.71 -28.14 -13.32
N ILE A 74 11.68 -27.51 -13.93
CA ILE A 74 11.44 -26.47 -14.94
C ILE A 74 10.97 -27.14 -16.24
N PRO A 75 9.84 -26.74 -16.82
CA PRO A 75 9.38 -27.23 -18.12
C PRO A 75 10.42 -27.04 -19.22
N ASN A 76 10.36 -27.89 -20.26
CA ASN A 76 11.34 -27.83 -21.35
C ASN A 76 11.09 -26.71 -22.36
N SER A 77 9.88 -26.16 -22.36
CA SER A 77 9.47 -25.05 -23.23
C SER A 77 8.61 -24.05 -22.45
N SER A 78 8.72 -22.77 -22.79
CA SER A 78 7.84 -21.75 -22.25
C SER A 78 6.36 -21.95 -22.64
N GLY A 79 6.11 -22.69 -23.72
CA GLY A 79 4.75 -23.08 -24.12
C GLY A 79 4.07 -24.08 -23.17
N ASP A 80 4.85 -24.74 -22.33
CA ASP A 80 4.37 -25.75 -21.36
C ASP A 80 4.06 -25.10 -19.98
N PHE A 81 4.21 -23.79 -19.84
CA PHE A 81 3.90 -23.10 -18.58
C PHE A 81 2.39 -23.07 -18.32
N GLU A 82 2.00 -23.55 -17.14
CA GLU A 82 0.62 -23.39 -16.65
C GLU A 82 0.42 -21.94 -16.20
N VAL A 83 -0.30 -21.17 -17.02
CA VAL A 83 -0.52 -19.74 -16.75
C VAL A 83 -1.79 -19.54 -15.92
N ILE A 84 -1.60 -18.91 -14.75
CA ILE A 84 -2.69 -18.35 -13.96
C ILE A 84 -2.99 -16.98 -14.52
N LYS A 85 -4.17 -16.85 -15.15
CA LYS A 85 -4.53 -15.68 -15.96
C LYS A 85 -4.58 -14.40 -15.14
N GLY A 86 -4.04 -13.33 -15.70
CA GLY A 86 -4.15 -11.97 -15.16
C GLY A 86 -5.53 -11.36 -15.39
N ASN A 87 -5.80 -10.30 -14.65
CA ASN A 87 -6.98 -9.48 -14.82
C ASN A 87 -6.69 -8.37 -15.85
N LYS A 88 -7.45 -8.34 -16.94
CA LYS A 88 -7.31 -7.28 -17.95
C LYS A 88 -7.94 -5.99 -17.46
N VAL A 89 -7.16 -4.94 -17.39
CA VAL A 89 -7.58 -3.59 -16.99
C VAL A 89 -6.86 -2.52 -17.83
N ASP A 90 -7.41 -1.33 -17.87
CA ASP A 90 -6.72 -0.18 -18.47
C ASP A 90 -5.59 0.26 -17.55
N ILE A 91 -4.41 0.47 -18.13
CA ILE A 91 -3.18 0.80 -17.39
C ILE A 91 -3.02 2.32 -17.36
N LEU A 92 -3.13 2.91 -16.17
CA LEU A 92 -2.83 4.32 -15.91
C LEU A 92 -1.40 4.51 -15.42
N ASN A 93 -0.89 3.57 -14.62
CA ASN A 93 0.44 3.68 -14.02
C ASN A 93 0.97 2.28 -13.69
N VAL A 94 2.24 2.01 -14.01
CA VAL A 94 2.86 0.71 -13.71
C VAL A 94 3.66 0.69 -12.40
N LEU A 95 3.87 1.87 -11.80
CA LEU A 95 4.67 1.98 -10.57
C LEU A 95 3.97 1.30 -9.40
N GLY A 96 4.68 0.40 -8.73
CA GLY A 96 4.14 -0.35 -7.59
C GLY A 96 3.37 -1.62 -7.95
N ALA A 97 3.20 -1.92 -9.25
CA ALA A 97 2.51 -3.14 -9.68
C ALA A 97 3.19 -4.42 -9.17
N GLY A 98 4.54 -4.45 -9.17
CA GLY A 98 5.33 -5.57 -8.64
C GLY A 98 5.16 -5.74 -7.14
N ASP A 99 5.16 -4.64 -6.38
CA ASP A 99 4.99 -4.64 -4.93
C ASP A 99 3.59 -5.10 -4.54
N ALA A 100 2.57 -4.62 -5.24
CA ALA A 100 1.18 -5.04 -5.05
C ALA A 100 0.99 -6.52 -5.41
N PHE A 101 1.58 -6.98 -6.51
CA PHE A 101 1.59 -8.39 -6.89
C PHE A 101 2.18 -9.24 -5.76
N MET A 102 3.38 -8.89 -5.28
CA MET A 102 4.05 -9.61 -4.20
C MET A 102 3.22 -9.58 -2.90
N SER A 103 2.62 -8.45 -2.55
CA SER A 103 1.78 -8.37 -1.35
C SER A 103 0.57 -9.29 -1.43
N GLY A 104 -0.10 -9.35 -2.58
CA GLY A 104 -1.20 -10.29 -2.82
C GLY A 104 -0.76 -11.75 -2.75
N PHE A 105 0.39 -12.09 -3.35
CA PHE A 105 0.94 -13.43 -3.27
C PHE A 105 1.25 -13.85 -1.83
N LEU A 106 1.99 -13.02 -1.10
CA LEU A 106 2.39 -13.27 0.27
C LEU A 106 1.19 -13.39 1.22
N ARG A 107 0.12 -12.63 0.97
CA ARG A 107 -1.11 -12.73 1.76
C ARG A 107 -1.67 -14.15 1.76
N GLY A 108 -1.72 -14.82 0.61
CA GLY A 108 -2.18 -16.20 0.51
C GLY A 108 -1.13 -17.19 1.03
N TYR A 109 0.11 -17.03 0.59
CA TYR A 109 1.22 -17.92 0.94
C TYR A 109 1.44 -18.02 2.46
N LEU A 110 1.52 -16.88 3.17
CA LEU A 110 1.73 -16.85 4.62
C LEU A 110 0.53 -17.35 5.43
N ARG A 111 -0.64 -17.47 4.81
CA ARG A 111 -1.84 -18.07 5.42
C ARG A 111 -2.03 -19.53 5.03
N ASN A 112 -1.03 -20.14 4.37
CA ASN A 112 -1.07 -21.51 3.88
C ASN A 112 -2.25 -21.80 2.95
N GLU A 113 -2.67 -20.82 2.17
CA GLU A 113 -3.64 -21.01 1.09
C GLU A 113 -2.93 -21.65 -0.13
N SER A 114 -3.68 -22.18 -1.10
CA SER A 114 -3.06 -22.77 -2.28
C SER A 114 -2.24 -21.74 -3.07
N LEU A 115 -1.19 -22.21 -3.75
CA LEU A 115 -0.34 -21.33 -4.60
C LEU A 115 -1.15 -20.69 -5.72
N GLU A 116 -2.09 -21.41 -6.31
CA GLU A 116 -3.00 -20.87 -7.33
C GLU A 116 -3.83 -19.71 -6.77
N LYS A 117 -4.39 -19.87 -5.56
CA LYS A 117 -5.15 -18.83 -4.90
C LYS A 117 -4.29 -17.61 -4.57
N SER A 118 -3.06 -17.85 -4.10
CA SER A 118 -2.06 -16.80 -3.84
C SER A 118 -1.72 -16.02 -5.12
N ALA A 119 -1.59 -16.70 -6.26
CA ALA A 119 -1.35 -16.07 -7.56
C ALA A 119 -2.56 -15.27 -8.06
N ASN A 120 -3.80 -15.74 -7.80
CA ASN A 120 -5.00 -14.97 -8.12
C ASN A 120 -5.07 -13.66 -7.31
N TYR A 121 -4.71 -13.69 -6.03
CA TYR A 121 -4.58 -12.46 -5.22
C TYR A 121 -3.50 -11.53 -5.78
N ALA A 122 -2.37 -12.08 -6.17
CA ALA A 122 -1.27 -11.33 -6.77
C ALA A 122 -1.68 -10.63 -8.06
N ASN A 123 -2.28 -11.36 -8.99
CA ASN A 123 -2.76 -10.83 -10.26
C ASN A 123 -3.82 -9.73 -10.06
N ALA A 124 -4.78 -9.95 -9.15
CA ALA A 124 -5.81 -8.96 -8.85
C ALA A 124 -5.24 -7.71 -8.18
N SER A 125 -4.32 -7.85 -7.21
CA SER A 125 -3.65 -6.72 -6.56
C SER A 125 -2.86 -5.89 -7.56
N GLY A 126 -2.11 -6.52 -8.45
CA GLY A 126 -1.38 -5.85 -9.53
C GLY A 126 -2.30 -5.10 -10.47
N ALA A 127 -3.42 -5.72 -10.90
CA ALA A 127 -4.41 -5.09 -11.76
C ALA A 127 -5.05 -3.85 -11.12
N LEU A 128 -5.41 -3.92 -9.84
CA LEU A 128 -5.98 -2.79 -9.12
C LEU A 128 -4.99 -1.61 -9.04
N VAL A 129 -3.71 -1.88 -8.77
CA VAL A 129 -2.70 -0.81 -8.69
C VAL A 129 -2.45 -0.16 -10.04
N VAL A 130 -2.31 -0.94 -11.12
CA VAL A 130 -2.04 -0.34 -12.44
C VAL A 130 -3.22 0.45 -13.01
N SER A 131 -4.44 0.21 -12.52
CA SER A 131 -5.64 0.96 -12.91
C SER A 131 -5.79 2.31 -12.17
N ARG A 132 -4.84 2.69 -11.31
CA ARG A 132 -4.91 3.88 -10.45
C ARG A 132 -3.67 4.74 -10.51
N HIS A 133 -3.80 5.96 -10.00
CA HIS A 133 -2.66 6.84 -9.77
C HIS A 133 -2.01 6.55 -8.42
N GLY A 134 -0.70 6.60 -8.37
CA GLY A 134 0.10 6.37 -7.18
C GLY A 134 0.74 4.99 -7.14
N CYS A 135 1.53 4.74 -6.11
CA CYS A 135 2.20 3.47 -5.85
C CYS A 135 1.62 2.86 -4.57
N ALA A 136 2.25 3.09 -3.42
CA ALA A 136 1.76 2.56 -2.16
C ALA A 136 0.30 2.96 -1.81
N PRO A 137 -0.16 4.21 -2.07
CA PRO A 137 -1.57 4.57 -1.85
C PRO A 137 -2.57 3.81 -2.72
N ALA A 138 -2.13 3.27 -3.87
CA ALA A 138 -2.99 2.53 -4.80
C ALA A 138 -3.14 1.04 -4.44
N ILE A 139 -2.32 0.52 -3.52
CA ILE A 139 -2.38 -0.90 -3.11
C ILE A 139 -3.72 -1.17 -2.41
N PRO A 140 -4.46 -2.20 -2.85
CA PRO A 140 -5.77 -2.51 -2.30
C PRO A 140 -5.70 -3.04 -0.86
N GLY A 141 -6.72 -2.72 -0.07
CA GLY A 141 -6.99 -3.41 1.18
C GLY A 141 -7.61 -4.80 0.95
N GLU A 142 -7.68 -5.62 2.00
CA GLU A 142 -8.20 -6.99 1.90
C GLU A 142 -9.65 -7.05 1.43
N GLN A 143 -10.51 -6.19 1.97
CA GLN A 143 -11.93 -6.14 1.58
C GLN A 143 -12.11 -5.75 0.12
N GLU A 144 -11.32 -4.81 -0.35
CA GLU A 144 -11.31 -4.37 -1.73
C GLU A 144 -10.82 -5.46 -2.69
N LEU A 145 -9.75 -6.16 -2.31
CA LEU A 145 -9.22 -7.28 -3.10
C LEU A 145 -10.28 -8.37 -3.27
N PHE A 146 -10.97 -8.76 -2.20
CA PHE A 146 -12.00 -9.77 -2.27
C PHE A 146 -13.22 -9.33 -3.07
N TYR A 147 -13.68 -8.12 -2.85
CA TYR A 147 -14.77 -7.57 -3.67
C TYR A 147 -14.43 -7.61 -5.16
N TYR A 148 -13.21 -7.21 -5.52
CA TYR A 148 -12.76 -7.26 -6.91
C TYR A 148 -12.70 -8.69 -7.45
N LEU A 149 -12.14 -9.64 -6.71
CA LEU A 149 -12.07 -11.04 -7.14
C LEU A 149 -13.44 -11.66 -7.38
N ASP A 150 -14.42 -11.36 -6.53
CA ASP A 150 -15.78 -11.87 -6.65
C ASP A 150 -16.54 -11.24 -7.83
N ASN A 151 -16.18 -10.02 -8.23
CA ASN A 151 -16.90 -9.23 -9.21
C ASN A 151 -16.11 -8.86 -10.48
N ALA A 152 -14.85 -9.31 -10.63
CA ALA A 152 -13.96 -8.90 -11.71
C ALA A 152 -14.56 -9.07 -13.13
N HIS A 153 -15.42 -10.08 -13.32
CA HIS A 153 -16.10 -10.33 -14.58
C HIS A 153 -17.12 -9.25 -14.97
N ASN A 154 -17.58 -8.45 -13.99
CA ASN A 154 -18.53 -7.35 -14.17
C ASN A 154 -17.86 -5.98 -14.10
N ILE A 155 -16.56 -5.91 -13.77
CA ILE A 155 -15.80 -4.67 -13.56
C ILE A 155 -14.73 -4.56 -14.64
N PRO A 156 -15.06 -4.00 -15.82
CA PRO A 156 -14.09 -3.84 -16.90
C PRO A 156 -13.04 -2.75 -16.62
N ASP A 157 -13.43 -1.74 -15.85
CA ASP A 157 -12.54 -0.64 -15.43
C ASP A 157 -12.63 -0.42 -13.92
N PRO A 158 -11.68 -0.98 -13.14
CA PRO A 158 -11.66 -0.81 -11.69
C PRO A 158 -11.54 0.64 -11.24
N SER A 159 -10.93 1.52 -12.05
CA SER A 159 -10.76 2.94 -11.70
C SER A 159 -12.08 3.70 -11.65
N GLN A 160 -13.09 3.25 -12.39
CA GLN A 160 -14.41 3.87 -12.48
C GLN A 160 -15.46 3.17 -11.60
N ASP A 161 -15.15 2.01 -11.02
CA ASP A 161 -16.07 1.31 -10.16
C ASP A 161 -16.29 2.04 -8.84
N LYS A 162 -17.54 2.39 -8.55
CA LYS A 162 -17.89 3.21 -7.38
C LYS A 162 -17.67 2.48 -6.06
N GLU A 163 -17.96 1.18 -6.03
CA GLU A 163 -17.81 0.38 -4.82
C GLU A 163 -16.33 0.13 -4.51
N LEU A 164 -15.51 -0.21 -5.51
CA LEU A 164 -14.06 -0.30 -5.34
C LEU A 164 -13.45 1.01 -4.85
N ASN A 165 -13.88 2.13 -5.42
CA ASN A 165 -13.41 3.45 -5.00
C ASN A 165 -13.87 3.80 -3.58
N HIS A 166 -15.06 3.37 -3.18
CA HIS A 166 -15.54 3.52 -1.81
C HIS A 166 -14.71 2.66 -0.85
N LEU A 167 -14.60 1.36 -1.12
CA LEU A 167 -13.82 0.43 -0.31
C LEU A 167 -12.36 0.88 -0.16
N HIS A 168 -11.75 1.35 -1.23
CA HIS A 168 -10.38 1.86 -1.21
C HIS A 168 -10.19 3.02 -0.22
N ARG A 169 -11.16 3.95 -0.19
CA ARG A 169 -11.11 5.10 0.71
C ARG A 169 -11.36 4.76 2.17
N VAL A 170 -12.23 3.78 2.46
CA VAL A 170 -12.67 3.48 3.82
C VAL A 170 -11.90 2.34 4.49
N SER A 171 -11.35 1.39 3.71
CA SER A 171 -10.72 0.18 4.24
C SER A 171 -9.19 0.21 4.27
N SER A 172 -8.56 1.03 3.41
CA SER A 172 -7.11 0.99 3.22
C SER A 172 -6.28 1.42 4.44
N ARG A 173 -6.91 1.96 5.50
CA ARG A 173 -6.22 2.50 6.68
C ARG A 173 -6.90 2.18 8.01
N SER A 174 -7.84 1.26 8.07
CA SER A 174 -8.52 0.96 9.33
C SER A 174 -7.67 0.03 10.20
N ILE A 175 -7.08 0.57 11.25
CA ILE A 175 -6.63 -0.23 12.39
C ILE A 175 -7.87 -0.48 13.25
N ALA A 176 -8.25 -1.77 13.41
CA ALA A 176 -9.33 -2.13 14.32
C ALA A 176 -8.89 -1.81 15.76
N ARG A 177 -9.63 -0.94 16.43
CA ARG A 177 -9.41 -0.54 17.82
C ARG A 177 -10.60 -0.97 18.66
N SER A 178 -10.35 -1.60 19.80
CA SER A 178 -11.41 -1.99 20.73
C SER A 178 -12.01 -0.76 21.45
N GLU A 179 -11.18 0.25 21.70
CA GLU A 179 -11.55 1.50 22.36
C GLU A 179 -10.64 2.64 21.91
N ILE A 180 -11.13 3.86 21.99
CA ILE A 180 -10.36 5.08 21.72
C ILE A 180 -10.64 6.10 22.81
N PHE A 181 -9.60 6.50 23.53
CA PHE A 181 -9.62 7.65 24.43
C PHE A 181 -9.27 8.90 23.62
N GLY A 182 -10.28 9.58 23.10
CA GLY A 182 -10.13 10.72 22.22
C GLY A 182 -10.05 12.04 22.98
N PHE A 183 -9.04 12.85 22.70
CA PHE A 183 -8.95 14.23 23.15
C PHE A 183 -9.12 15.18 21.98
N ALA A 184 -10.18 16.01 22.01
CA ALA A 184 -10.52 16.95 20.96
C ALA A 184 -9.99 18.36 21.26
N PHE A 185 -9.13 18.88 20.40
CA PHE A 185 -8.63 20.25 20.46
C PHE A 185 -8.52 20.89 19.06
N ASP A 186 -9.47 20.52 18.20
CA ASP A 186 -9.64 20.99 16.84
C ASP A 186 -10.29 22.37 16.73
N HIS A 187 -10.63 23.02 17.86
CA HIS A 187 -11.21 24.34 17.89
C HIS A 187 -10.30 25.37 17.19
N ARG A 188 -10.83 26.02 16.17
CA ARG A 188 -10.13 27.01 15.34
C ARG A 188 -10.56 28.42 15.72
N LYS A 189 -11.76 28.79 15.33
CA LYS A 189 -12.31 30.13 15.55
C LYS A 189 -12.39 30.52 17.03
N GLN A 190 -12.85 29.61 17.89
CA GLN A 190 -13.01 29.87 19.30
C GLN A 190 -11.70 30.21 20.00
N LEU A 191 -10.63 29.46 19.69
CA LEU A 191 -9.30 29.71 20.25
C LEU A 191 -8.65 30.97 19.65
N TYR A 192 -8.91 31.23 18.36
CA TYR A 192 -8.47 32.45 17.70
C TYR A 192 -9.12 33.69 18.37
N ASP A 193 -10.46 33.71 18.49
CA ASP A 193 -11.21 34.82 19.11
C ASP A 193 -10.71 35.05 20.54
N LEU A 194 -10.54 33.97 21.33
CA LEU A 194 -10.01 34.06 22.68
C LEU A 194 -8.61 34.70 22.74
N ALA A 195 -7.71 34.33 21.80
CA ALA A 195 -6.40 34.94 21.76
C ALA A 195 -6.46 36.42 21.45
N ILE A 196 -7.30 36.83 20.51
CA ILE A 196 -7.50 38.26 20.17
C ILE A 196 -8.09 39.03 21.35
N ASP A 197 -9.12 38.48 22.01
CA ASP A 197 -9.78 39.10 23.17
C ASP A 197 -8.80 39.30 24.36
N CYS A 198 -7.82 38.42 24.48
CA CYS A 198 -6.73 38.54 25.44
C CYS A 198 -5.58 39.45 24.98
N GLY A 199 -5.68 40.09 23.82
CA GLY A 199 -4.61 40.93 23.26
C GLY A 199 -3.40 40.15 22.76
N GLU A 200 -3.55 38.86 22.49
CA GLU A 200 -2.46 37.93 22.08
C GLU A 200 -2.49 37.67 20.57
N SER A 201 -1.35 37.22 20.04
CA SER A 201 -1.24 36.80 18.65
C SER A 201 -1.85 35.41 18.42
N PRO A 202 -2.45 35.13 17.24
CA PRO A 202 -2.87 33.79 16.85
C PRO A 202 -1.79 32.69 16.97
N LYS A 203 -0.51 33.08 16.96
CA LYS A 203 0.62 32.14 17.23
C LYS A 203 0.56 31.53 18.63
N ARG A 204 -0.19 32.16 19.56
CA ARG A 204 -0.44 31.59 20.91
C ARG A 204 -1.30 30.34 20.82
N VAL A 205 -2.20 30.26 19.85
CA VAL A 205 -3.05 29.07 19.62
C VAL A 205 -2.20 27.86 19.23
N VAL A 206 -1.22 28.03 18.35
CA VAL A 206 -0.26 26.96 17.98
C VAL A 206 0.47 26.45 19.22
N LYS A 207 1.01 27.37 20.05
CA LYS A 207 1.70 27.00 21.29
C LYS A 207 0.78 26.27 22.28
N LEU A 208 -0.47 26.70 22.39
CA LEU A 208 -1.47 26.07 23.27
C LEU A 208 -1.76 24.62 22.79
N LYS A 209 -1.90 24.40 21.48
CA LYS A 209 -2.12 23.05 20.93
C LYS A 209 -0.94 22.12 21.15
N ASN A 210 0.28 22.62 21.01
CA ASN A 210 1.48 21.86 21.36
C ASN A 210 1.55 21.54 22.86
N LEU A 211 1.08 22.45 23.73
CA LEU A 211 1.00 22.19 25.16
C LEU A 211 -0.04 21.10 25.49
N PHE A 212 -1.19 21.11 24.83
CA PHE A 212 -2.18 20.03 24.97
C PHE A 212 -1.57 18.68 24.57
N LEU A 213 -0.85 18.62 23.45
CA LEU A 213 -0.19 17.41 23.00
C LEU A 213 0.81 16.88 24.04
N ASN A 214 1.68 17.74 24.56
CA ASN A 214 2.64 17.36 25.61
C ASN A 214 1.91 16.83 26.87
N SER A 215 0.77 17.44 27.23
CA SER A 215 -0.03 16.99 28.37
C SER A 215 -0.66 15.60 28.14
N ILE A 216 -1.07 15.30 26.91
CA ILE A 216 -1.55 13.97 26.52
C ILE A 216 -0.42 12.95 26.65
N GLU A 217 0.76 13.23 26.12
CA GLU A 217 1.91 12.35 26.22
C GLU A 217 2.32 12.06 27.66
N GLU A 218 2.33 13.07 28.51
CA GLU A 218 2.60 12.87 29.94
C GLU A 218 1.53 12.05 30.63
N THR A 219 0.26 12.26 30.27
CA THR A 219 -0.87 11.50 30.84
C THR A 219 -0.79 10.03 30.46
N ILE A 220 -0.47 9.72 29.17
CA ILE A 220 -0.27 8.36 28.70
C ILE A 220 0.81 7.65 29.52
N LYS A 221 1.97 8.31 29.67
CA LYS A 221 3.09 7.78 30.46
C LYS A 221 2.74 7.55 31.94
N ARG A 222 2.09 8.51 32.57
CA ARG A 222 1.71 8.46 34.00
C ARG A 222 0.64 7.42 34.31
N SER A 223 -0.31 7.23 33.39
CA SER A 223 -1.47 6.35 33.57
C SER A 223 -1.28 4.99 32.89
N ASN A 224 -0.12 4.76 32.27
CA ASN A 224 0.20 3.53 31.53
C ASN A 224 -0.90 3.14 30.52
N ILE A 225 -1.38 4.13 29.75
CA ILE A 225 -2.40 3.94 28.72
C ILE A 225 -1.75 3.30 27.48
N ASP A 226 -2.42 2.32 26.88
CA ASP A 226 -2.00 1.75 25.61
C ASP A 226 -2.08 2.82 24.50
N GLU A 227 -0.96 3.13 23.86
CA GLU A 227 -0.90 4.11 22.78
C GLU A 227 -1.83 3.77 21.60
N ASN A 228 -2.13 2.49 21.39
CA ASN A 228 -3.09 2.08 20.37
C ASN A 228 -4.54 2.49 20.70
N SER A 229 -4.86 2.77 21.96
CA SER A 229 -6.18 3.27 22.37
C SER A 229 -6.27 4.78 22.43
N VAL A 230 -5.19 5.51 22.11
CA VAL A 230 -5.17 6.98 22.14
C VAL A 230 -5.71 7.54 20.83
N GLY A 231 -6.52 8.61 20.95
CA GLY A 231 -7.01 9.37 19.82
C GLY A 231 -6.91 10.87 20.04
N VAL A 232 -6.72 11.62 18.96
CA VAL A 232 -6.78 13.09 18.98
C VAL A 232 -7.63 13.59 17.82
N LEU A 233 -8.42 14.63 18.07
CA LEU A 233 -9.11 15.41 17.04
C LEU A 233 -8.43 16.78 16.99
N ILE A 234 -7.79 17.10 15.87
CA ILE A 234 -6.95 18.28 15.69
C ILE A 234 -7.09 18.85 14.28
N ASP A 235 -7.07 20.18 14.14
CA ASP A 235 -7.12 20.89 12.86
C ASP A 235 -5.73 21.14 12.26
N ASP A 236 -5.70 21.53 10.99
CA ASP A 236 -4.47 21.91 10.28
C ASP A 236 -4.07 23.35 10.50
N THR A 237 -5.05 24.25 10.67
CA THR A 237 -4.82 25.70 10.68
C THR A 237 -3.88 26.15 11.80
N TYR A 238 -4.05 25.58 13.00
CA TYR A 238 -3.22 25.89 14.17
C TYR A 238 -2.58 24.65 14.80
N GLY A 239 -2.88 23.47 14.29
CA GLY A 239 -2.40 22.19 14.81
C GLY A 239 -1.35 21.51 13.95
N GLU A 240 -0.90 22.11 12.84
CA GLU A 240 0.02 21.51 11.88
C GLU A 240 1.32 20.98 12.53
N GLU A 241 1.96 21.77 13.40
CA GLU A 241 3.18 21.34 14.10
C GLU A 241 2.92 20.12 15.00
N ALA A 242 1.77 20.11 15.69
CA ALA A 242 1.37 19.00 16.54
C ALA A 242 1.03 17.75 15.71
N LEU A 243 0.37 17.89 14.56
CA LEU A 243 0.12 16.80 13.63
C LEU A 243 1.41 16.15 13.14
N HIS A 244 2.40 16.94 12.73
CA HIS A 244 3.70 16.42 12.30
C HIS A 244 4.41 15.65 13.42
N SER A 245 4.34 16.12 14.68
CA SER A 245 5.01 15.47 15.79
C SER A 245 4.40 14.12 16.19
N ILE A 246 3.13 13.88 15.85
CA ILE A 246 2.45 12.60 16.12
C ILE A 246 2.29 11.70 14.90
N ALA A 247 2.80 12.09 13.75
CA ALA A 247 2.64 11.36 12.49
C ALA A 247 3.17 9.91 12.52
N GLU A 248 4.21 9.65 13.34
CA GLU A 248 4.81 8.33 13.50
C GLU A 248 4.21 7.52 14.67
N LYS A 249 3.27 8.11 15.42
CA LYS A 249 2.61 7.42 16.54
C LYS A 249 1.49 6.50 16.05
N SER A 250 1.18 5.49 16.86
CA SER A 250 0.06 4.58 16.59
C SER A 250 -1.32 5.17 16.96
N TRP A 251 -1.40 6.46 17.25
CA TRP A 251 -2.62 7.13 17.68
C TRP A 251 -3.67 7.22 16.58
N TRP A 252 -4.93 7.23 16.95
CA TRP A 252 -6.00 7.62 16.03
C TRP A 252 -5.98 9.15 15.87
N ILE A 253 -5.94 9.62 14.62
CA ILE A 253 -5.93 11.04 14.31
C ILE A 253 -7.18 11.36 13.49
N GLY A 254 -8.09 12.16 14.10
CA GLY A 254 -9.22 12.75 13.41
C GLY A 254 -8.89 14.19 13.00
N ARG A 255 -9.34 14.58 11.81
CA ARG A 255 -9.22 15.95 11.30
C ARG A 255 -10.59 16.44 10.85
N PRO A 256 -11.04 17.63 11.32
CA PRO A 256 -12.24 18.26 10.77
C PRO A 256 -11.98 18.66 9.30
N VAL A 257 -12.94 18.42 8.46
CA VAL A 257 -12.86 18.76 7.01
C VAL A 257 -13.84 19.87 6.64
N GLU A 258 -14.82 20.14 7.48
CA GLU A 258 -15.79 21.20 7.25
C GLU A 258 -15.22 22.59 7.61
N LEU A 259 -15.66 23.61 6.89
CA LEU A 259 -15.41 25.01 7.24
C LEU A 259 -16.38 25.44 8.36
N PRO A 260 -15.90 25.78 9.57
CA PRO A 260 -16.78 26.09 10.70
C PRO A 260 -17.76 27.22 10.42
N GLY A 261 -19.04 26.94 10.64
CA GLY A 261 -20.11 27.90 10.47
C GLY A 261 -20.52 28.18 9.02
N SER A 262 -20.03 27.41 8.07
CA SER A 262 -20.47 27.51 6.68
C SER A 262 -21.91 27.02 6.50
N CYS A 263 -22.72 27.80 5.79
CA CYS A 263 -24.08 27.45 5.40
C CYS A 263 -24.37 28.08 4.02
N PRO A 264 -24.45 27.30 2.94
CA PRO A 264 -24.32 25.84 2.86
C PRO A 264 -22.98 25.30 3.35
N LEU A 265 -22.91 23.98 3.60
CA LEU A 265 -21.69 23.33 4.07
C LEU A 265 -20.56 23.49 3.05
N GLU A 266 -19.44 23.98 3.52
CA GLU A 266 -18.20 24.11 2.74
C GLU A 266 -17.07 23.30 3.41
N PHE A 267 -16.06 22.90 2.62
CA PHE A 267 -14.93 22.12 3.11
C PHE A 267 -13.64 22.95 3.07
N GLU A 268 -12.79 22.74 4.07
CA GLU A 268 -11.42 23.28 4.05
C GLU A 268 -10.66 22.71 2.83
N GLY A 269 -9.93 23.59 2.14
CA GLY A 269 -9.19 23.21 0.94
C GLY A 269 -10.00 23.23 -0.38
N GLY A 270 -11.27 23.66 -0.34
CA GLY A 270 -12.05 23.91 -1.57
C GLY A 270 -12.57 22.66 -2.28
N GLY A 271 -12.74 21.55 -1.55
CA GLY A 271 -13.38 20.34 -2.09
C GLY A 271 -14.91 20.51 -2.13
N SER A 272 -15.53 20.22 -3.26
CA SER A 272 -16.96 19.89 -3.37
C SER A 272 -17.15 18.38 -3.24
N ILE A 273 -18.24 17.96 -2.57
CA ILE A 273 -18.67 16.57 -2.54
C ILE A 273 -19.12 16.14 -3.94
#